data_2a550048c77030316dbeda4bf3b9cbdd
#
_entry.id   2a550048c77030316dbeda4bf3b9cbdd
#
_cell.length_a   1.000
_cell.length_b   1.000
_cell.length_c   1.000
_cell.angle_alpha   90.00
_cell.angle_beta   90.00
_cell.angle_gamma   90.00
#
_symmetry.space_group_name_H-M   'P 1'
#
loop_
_entity.id
_entity.type
_entity.pdbx_description
1 polymer ?
#
loop_
_entity_poly.entity_id
_entity_poly.type
_entity_poly.pdbx_seq_one_letter_code
_entity_poly.pdbx_strand_id
1 'polypeptide(L)'
;MSKKMTIDGNTAAAHVAYAFSEVAAIYPITPSSPMAEYADEWAAQGRKNMFGQELRLAEMQSEAGAAGAVHGALCAGALTTTFTASQGLLLMIPNMYKIAGELLPCVFHVSARALAAHALNIYGDHSDVMACRQTGFAMIASNSVQEVMDLALVSHLAT
;
A
#
# COMPACT_ATOMS: atom_id res chain seq x y z
N MET A 1 -5.41 -26.54 -13.30
CA MET A 1 -5.72 -26.60 -11.85
C MET A 1 -5.17 -25.34 -11.21
N SER A 2 -5.98 -24.60 -10.44
CA SER A 2 -5.49 -23.47 -9.66
C SER A 2 -4.51 -23.95 -8.59
N LYS A 3 -3.35 -23.31 -8.49
CA LYS A 3 -2.35 -23.64 -7.47
C LYS A 3 -2.82 -23.02 -6.15
N LYS A 4 -3.06 -23.84 -5.12
CA LYS A 4 -3.34 -23.38 -3.76
C LYS A 4 -2.02 -23.17 -3.01
N MET A 5 -1.93 -22.08 -2.25
CA MET A 5 -0.77 -21.76 -1.41
C MET A 5 -1.28 -21.29 -0.04
N THR A 6 -0.48 -21.57 1.00
CA THR A 6 -0.68 -20.98 2.33
C THR A 6 0.22 -19.77 2.42
N ILE A 7 -0.37 -18.59 2.51
CA ILE A 7 0.30 -17.29 2.61
C ILE A 7 -0.46 -16.39 3.61
N ASP A 8 0.14 -15.31 4.03
CA ASP A 8 -0.52 -14.29 4.83
C ASP A 8 -1.12 -13.15 3.97
N GLY A 9 -1.82 -12.23 4.62
CA GLY A 9 -2.45 -11.09 3.95
C GLY A 9 -1.43 -10.12 3.35
N ASN A 10 -0.30 -9.88 4.00
CA ASN A 10 0.75 -9.01 3.48
C ASN A 10 1.35 -9.56 2.19
N THR A 11 1.63 -10.87 2.16
CA THR A 11 2.12 -11.55 0.94
C THR A 11 1.11 -11.44 -0.20
N ALA A 12 -0.18 -11.64 0.11
CA ALA A 12 -1.25 -11.55 -0.89
C ALA A 12 -1.37 -10.12 -1.47
N ALA A 13 -1.38 -9.10 -0.61
CA ALA A 13 -1.43 -7.70 -1.02
C ALA A 13 -0.21 -7.30 -1.84
N ALA A 14 1.00 -7.62 -1.35
CA ALA A 14 2.25 -7.32 -2.04
C ALA A 14 2.31 -7.97 -3.42
N HIS A 15 1.80 -9.20 -3.56
CA HIS A 15 1.79 -9.91 -4.84
C HIS A 15 1.02 -9.15 -5.92
N VAL A 16 -0.16 -8.65 -5.58
CA VAL A 16 -1.00 -7.89 -6.51
C VAL A 16 -0.43 -6.49 -6.72
N ALA A 17 -0.05 -5.80 -5.65
CA ALA A 17 0.55 -4.46 -5.73
C ALA A 17 1.78 -4.45 -6.64
N TYR A 18 2.66 -5.45 -6.50
CA TYR A 18 3.83 -5.61 -7.37
C TYR A 18 3.44 -5.76 -8.85
N ALA A 19 2.42 -6.57 -9.12
CA ALA A 19 2.01 -6.82 -10.51
C ALA A 19 1.48 -5.55 -11.19
N PHE A 20 0.80 -4.67 -10.46
CA PHE A 20 0.08 -3.52 -11.02
C PHE A 20 0.76 -2.16 -10.78
N SER A 21 1.95 -2.13 -10.19
CA SER A 21 2.66 -0.88 -9.91
C SER A 21 4.03 -0.84 -10.61
N GLU A 22 4.46 0.35 -10.98
CA GLU A 22 5.78 0.65 -11.51
C GLU A 22 6.71 1.18 -10.42
N VAL A 23 6.13 1.90 -9.44
CA VAL A 23 6.83 2.50 -8.30
C VAL A 23 6.13 2.15 -7.00
N ALA A 24 6.89 1.89 -5.96
CA ALA A 24 6.43 1.89 -4.58
C ALA A 24 7.32 2.81 -3.76
N ALA A 25 6.73 3.78 -3.06
CA ALA A 25 7.47 4.60 -2.11
C ALA A 25 6.94 4.34 -0.70
N ILE A 26 7.84 3.99 0.21
CA ILE A 26 7.48 3.46 1.53
C ILE A 26 8.30 4.10 2.65
N TYR A 27 7.79 3.94 3.85
CA TYR A 27 8.56 4.00 5.08
C TYR A 27 8.12 2.85 5.99
N PRO A 28 9.05 2.02 6.49
CA PRO A 28 8.69 0.79 7.21
C PRO A 28 7.89 1.05 8.48
N ILE A 29 6.78 0.35 8.63
CA ILE A 29 5.98 0.38 9.86
C ILE A 29 5.30 -0.99 10.07
N THR A 30 5.39 -1.53 11.28
CA THR A 30 4.70 -2.78 11.66
C THR A 30 3.17 -2.57 11.73
N PRO A 31 2.35 -3.49 11.17
CA PRO A 31 2.69 -4.79 10.58
C PRO A 31 2.79 -4.80 9.04
N SER A 32 2.88 -3.65 8.38
CA SER A 32 2.88 -3.54 6.91
C SER A 32 4.25 -3.75 6.25
N SER A 33 5.35 -3.65 7.01
CA SER A 33 6.72 -3.78 6.50
C SER A 33 6.96 -4.99 5.61
N PRO A 34 6.43 -6.21 5.92
CA PRO A 34 6.64 -7.36 5.06
C PRO A 34 6.14 -7.19 3.62
N MET A 35 5.14 -6.33 3.36
CA MET A 35 4.71 -6.04 1.99
C MET A 35 5.83 -5.40 1.17
N ALA A 36 6.53 -4.44 1.77
CA ALA A 36 7.65 -3.76 1.12
C ALA A 36 8.87 -4.69 0.98
N GLU A 37 9.17 -5.48 2.02
CA GLU A 37 10.26 -6.45 2.02
C GLU A 37 10.10 -7.47 0.88
N TYR A 38 8.90 -8.05 0.70
CA TYR A 38 8.62 -8.95 -0.42
C TYR A 38 8.74 -8.23 -1.77
N ALA A 39 8.23 -7.01 -1.88
CA ALA A 39 8.30 -6.27 -3.12
C ALA A 39 9.76 -5.96 -3.53
N ASP A 40 10.61 -5.59 -2.57
CA ASP A 40 12.03 -5.34 -2.77
C ASP A 40 12.78 -6.63 -3.15
N GLU A 41 12.54 -7.71 -2.40
CA GLU A 41 13.12 -9.04 -2.69
C GLU A 41 12.79 -9.49 -4.12
N TRP A 42 11.53 -9.40 -4.52
CA TRP A 42 11.11 -9.82 -5.87
C TRP A 42 11.71 -8.92 -6.96
N ALA A 43 11.86 -7.63 -6.71
CA ALA A 43 12.53 -6.72 -7.63
C ALA A 43 14.02 -7.09 -7.78
N ALA A 44 14.70 -7.35 -6.66
CA ALA A 44 16.10 -7.78 -6.65
C ALA A 44 16.31 -9.14 -7.37
N GLN A 45 15.31 -10.02 -7.35
CA GLN A 45 15.31 -11.29 -8.10
C GLN A 45 14.99 -11.13 -9.59
N GLY A 46 14.72 -9.91 -10.05
CA GLY A 46 14.41 -9.62 -11.46
C GLY A 46 12.96 -9.97 -11.85
N ARG A 47 12.06 -10.16 -10.89
CA ARG A 47 10.63 -10.38 -11.18
C ARG A 47 10.06 -9.18 -11.94
N LYS A 48 9.31 -9.45 -13.00
CA LYS A 48 8.65 -8.40 -13.78
C LYS A 48 7.21 -8.22 -13.34
N ASN A 49 6.77 -6.97 -13.33
CA ASN A 49 5.36 -6.59 -13.21
C ASN A 49 4.62 -6.88 -14.53
N MET A 50 3.33 -6.59 -14.60
CA MET A 50 2.54 -6.82 -15.82
C MET A 50 2.96 -5.94 -17.00
N PHE A 51 3.74 -4.87 -16.75
CA PHE A 51 4.27 -3.97 -17.80
C PHE A 51 5.66 -4.40 -18.30
N GLY A 52 6.18 -5.54 -17.81
CA GLY A 52 7.49 -6.07 -18.19
C GLY A 52 8.68 -5.38 -17.52
N GLN A 53 8.45 -4.63 -16.46
CA GLN A 53 9.46 -3.90 -15.69
C GLN A 53 9.59 -4.47 -14.28
N GLU A 54 10.71 -4.24 -13.62
CA GLU A 54 10.85 -4.45 -12.18
C GLU A 54 10.20 -3.30 -11.45
N LEU A 55 9.52 -3.60 -10.33
CA LEU A 55 9.00 -2.55 -9.46
C LEU A 55 10.17 -1.73 -8.89
N ARG A 56 10.10 -0.42 -9.03
CA ARG A 56 11.07 0.48 -8.40
C ARG A 56 10.60 0.83 -7.00
N LEU A 57 11.23 0.25 -5.98
CA LEU A 57 10.94 0.55 -4.58
C LEU A 57 11.90 1.62 -4.06
N ALA A 58 11.35 2.62 -3.35
CA ALA A 58 12.10 3.68 -2.69
C ALA A 58 11.69 3.78 -1.22
N GLU A 59 12.64 3.59 -0.31
CA GLU A 59 12.46 3.87 1.11
C GLU A 59 12.79 5.32 1.39
N MET A 60 11.84 6.00 2.04
CA MET A 60 11.93 7.43 2.35
C MET A 60 12.32 7.65 3.80
N GLN A 61 12.35 8.90 4.26
CA GLN A 61 12.74 9.27 5.64
C GLN A 61 11.55 9.37 6.60
N SER A 62 10.34 9.30 6.08
CA SER A 62 9.09 9.29 6.84
C SER A 62 7.92 8.90 5.94
N GLU A 63 6.79 8.53 6.51
CA GLU A 63 5.57 8.24 5.75
C GLU A 63 5.05 9.48 5.00
N ALA A 64 5.19 10.68 5.56
CA ALA A 64 4.87 11.91 4.84
C ALA A 64 5.76 12.09 3.61
N GLY A 65 7.05 11.77 3.72
CA GLY A 65 7.98 11.74 2.59
C GLY A 65 7.61 10.69 1.56
N ALA A 66 7.23 9.49 2.01
CA ALA A 66 6.75 8.42 1.13
C ALA A 66 5.50 8.86 0.35
N ALA A 67 4.52 9.46 1.02
CA ALA A 67 3.31 9.97 0.36
C ALA A 67 3.62 11.09 -0.64
N GLY A 68 4.59 11.96 -0.33
CA GLY A 68 5.08 12.98 -1.26
C GLY A 68 5.74 12.38 -2.51
N ALA A 69 6.54 11.33 -2.33
CA ALA A 69 7.17 10.61 -3.45
C ALA A 69 6.12 9.86 -4.29
N VAL A 70 5.11 9.24 -3.65
CA VAL A 70 3.96 8.64 -4.34
C VAL A 70 3.26 9.70 -5.21
N HIS A 71 2.90 10.83 -4.63
CA HIS A 71 2.24 11.92 -5.36
C HIS A 71 3.08 12.40 -6.55
N GLY A 72 4.38 12.63 -6.36
CA GLY A 72 5.27 13.06 -7.43
C GLY A 72 5.39 12.03 -8.56
N ALA A 73 5.49 10.74 -8.23
CA ALA A 73 5.54 9.67 -9.23
C ALA A 73 4.22 9.55 -10.02
N LEU A 74 3.07 9.68 -9.35
CA LEU A 74 1.76 9.72 -10.01
C LEU A 74 1.63 10.90 -10.96
N CYS A 75 2.06 12.10 -10.54
CA CYS A 75 2.08 13.29 -11.41
C CYS A 75 2.99 13.10 -12.64
N ALA A 76 4.04 12.29 -12.52
CA ALA A 76 4.90 11.92 -13.64
C ALA A 76 4.31 10.81 -14.53
N GLY A 77 3.14 10.28 -14.20
CA GLY A 77 2.43 9.26 -14.97
C GLY A 77 2.77 7.81 -14.61
N ALA A 78 3.53 7.56 -13.54
CA ALA A 78 3.85 6.20 -13.10
C ALA A 78 2.75 5.65 -12.19
N LEU A 79 2.30 4.42 -12.42
CA LEU A 79 1.40 3.71 -11.52
C LEU A 79 2.13 3.40 -10.21
N THR A 80 1.66 4.00 -9.13
CA THR A 80 2.40 4.03 -7.86
C THR A 80 1.55 3.56 -6.70
N THR A 81 2.19 2.83 -5.78
CA THR A 81 1.56 2.32 -4.55
C THR A 81 2.41 2.64 -3.32
N THR A 82 1.84 2.41 -2.15
CA THR A 82 2.54 2.45 -0.86
C THR A 82 1.96 1.41 0.11
N PHE A 83 2.76 1.06 1.10
CA PHE A 83 2.42 0.12 2.17
C PHE A 83 2.60 0.82 3.51
N THR A 84 1.56 0.83 4.35
CA THR A 84 1.59 1.58 5.61
C THR A 84 0.61 1.03 6.66
N ALA A 85 0.61 1.63 7.83
CA ALA A 85 -0.26 1.30 8.96
C ALA A 85 -0.34 2.47 9.93
N SER A 86 -1.38 2.55 10.75
CA SER A 86 -1.47 3.34 11.98
C SER A 86 -1.05 4.82 11.79
N GLN A 87 -0.14 5.32 12.64
CA GLN A 87 0.38 6.69 12.56
C GLN A 87 1.00 7.01 11.21
N GLY A 88 1.60 6.02 10.54
CA GLY A 88 2.15 6.18 9.21
C GLY A 88 1.09 6.62 8.20
N LEU A 89 -0.07 5.97 8.22
CA LEU A 89 -1.19 6.37 7.38
C LEU A 89 -1.67 7.80 7.71
N LEU A 90 -1.72 8.17 8.99
CA LEU A 90 -2.12 9.51 9.39
C LEU A 90 -1.16 10.60 8.87
N LEU A 91 0.13 10.32 8.83
CA LEU A 91 1.12 11.23 8.25
C LEU A 91 0.98 11.41 6.73
N MET A 92 0.27 10.50 6.06
CA MET A 92 0.01 10.58 4.62
C MET A 92 -1.25 11.39 4.27
N ILE A 93 -2.12 11.70 5.24
CA ILE A 93 -3.42 12.35 5.03
C ILE A 93 -3.33 13.62 4.15
N PRO A 94 -2.40 14.56 4.34
CA PRO A 94 -2.32 15.75 3.50
C PRO A 94 -2.13 15.41 2.01
N ASN A 95 -1.28 14.43 1.72
CA ASN A 95 -1.06 13.97 0.34
C ASN A 95 -2.24 13.15 -0.19
N MET A 96 -2.96 12.41 0.65
CA MET A 96 -4.18 11.71 0.25
C MET A 96 -5.23 12.69 -0.29
N TYR A 97 -5.47 13.82 0.39
CA TYR A 97 -6.34 14.88 -0.13
C TYR A 97 -5.90 15.38 -1.50
N LYS A 98 -4.58 15.56 -1.71
CA LYS A 98 -4.02 15.99 -2.99
C LYS A 98 -4.26 14.96 -4.08
N ILE A 99 -3.88 13.71 -3.84
CA ILE A 99 -4.02 12.61 -4.79
C ILE A 99 -5.48 12.43 -5.19
N ALA A 100 -6.40 12.39 -4.19
CA ALA A 100 -7.82 12.26 -4.45
C ALA A 100 -8.40 13.47 -5.21
N GLY A 101 -8.02 14.70 -4.85
CA GLY A 101 -8.50 15.93 -5.50
C GLY A 101 -7.99 16.07 -6.93
N GLU A 102 -6.85 15.51 -7.25
CA GLU A 102 -6.25 15.49 -8.59
C GLU A 102 -6.67 14.28 -9.42
N LEU A 103 -7.47 13.35 -8.84
CA LEU A 103 -7.94 12.11 -9.47
C LEU A 103 -6.79 11.25 -10.01
N LEU A 104 -5.70 11.18 -9.23
CA LEU A 104 -4.54 10.36 -9.60
C LEU A 104 -4.77 8.89 -9.22
N PRO A 105 -4.46 7.94 -10.12
CA PRO A 105 -4.68 6.51 -9.87
C PRO A 105 -3.70 5.96 -8.84
N CYS A 106 -4.19 5.61 -7.65
CA CYS A 106 -3.33 5.14 -6.56
C CYS A 106 -4.04 4.18 -5.62
N VAL A 107 -3.33 3.14 -5.21
CA VAL A 107 -3.78 2.22 -4.16
C VAL A 107 -2.82 2.29 -2.98
N PHE A 108 -3.36 2.55 -1.78
CA PHE A 108 -2.63 2.41 -0.52
C PHE A 108 -3.02 1.07 0.11
N HIS A 109 -2.04 0.21 0.33
CA HIS A 109 -2.25 -1.05 1.03
C HIS A 109 -1.97 -0.86 2.52
N VAL A 110 -2.99 -1.07 3.34
CA VAL A 110 -2.94 -0.78 4.77
C VAL A 110 -3.13 -2.05 5.58
N SER A 111 -2.13 -2.43 6.35
CA SER A 111 -2.30 -3.41 7.42
C SER A 111 -2.83 -2.69 8.66
N ALA A 112 -4.15 -2.49 8.71
CA ALA A 112 -4.83 -1.64 9.66
C ALA A 112 -4.45 -1.98 11.11
N ARG A 113 -3.98 -0.99 11.85
CA ARG A 113 -3.46 -1.10 13.21
C ARG A 113 -3.98 0.02 14.09
N ALA A 114 -4.27 -0.32 15.36
CA ALA A 114 -4.65 0.66 16.37
C ALA A 114 -3.67 1.85 16.42
N LEU A 115 -4.23 3.05 16.61
CA LEU A 115 -3.42 4.24 16.82
C LEU A 115 -2.78 4.21 18.22
N ALA A 116 -1.51 4.55 18.31
CA ALA A 116 -0.84 4.72 19.59
C ALA A 116 -1.41 5.96 20.30
N ALA A 117 -1.94 5.76 21.51
CA ALA A 117 -2.44 6.84 22.35
C ALA A 117 -1.64 6.92 23.67
N HIS A 118 -1.81 5.95 24.58
CA HIS A 118 -1.01 5.88 25.80
C HIS A 118 0.29 5.13 25.62
N ALA A 119 0.25 4.07 24.80
CA ALA A 119 1.39 3.21 24.51
C ALA A 119 1.29 2.70 23.06
N LEU A 120 2.40 2.15 22.57
CA LEU A 120 2.42 1.45 21.30
C LEU A 120 1.47 0.25 21.38
N ASN A 121 0.63 0.10 20.36
CA ASN A 121 -0.26 -1.03 20.18
C ASN A 121 -0.15 -1.51 18.73
N ILE A 122 0.10 -2.80 18.54
CA ILE A 122 0.27 -3.41 17.21
C ILE A 122 -0.91 -4.29 16.79
N TYR A 123 -1.98 -4.34 17.58
CA TYR A 123 -3.17 -5.12 17.23
C TYR A 123 -3.95 -4.51 16.07
N GLY A 124 -4.61 -5.39 15.31
CA GLY A 124 -5.51 -5.01 14.23
C GLY A 124 -6.67 -4.15 14.76
N ASP A 125 -6.87 -3.00 14.12
CA ASP A 125 -7.91 -2.03 14.48
C ASP A 125 -8.16 -1.13 13.26
N HIS A 126 -9.33 -0.53 13.16
CA HIS A 126 -9.70 0.34 12.04
C HIS A 126 -9.59 1.84 12.35
N SER A 127 -9.05 2.24 13.50
CA SER A 127 -8.93 3.65 13.88
C SER A 127 -8.10 4.48 12.90
N ASP A 128 -7.05 3.89 12.34
CA ASP A 128 -6.20 4.53 11.34
C ASP A 128 -6.94 4.81 10.03
N VAL A 129 -7.58 3.80 9.43
CA VAL A 129 -8.34 3.98 8.18
C VAL A 129 -9.57 4.87 8.39
N MET A 130 -10.23 4.78 9.54
CA MET A 130 -11.38 5.65 9.87
C MET A 130 -10.96 7.12 10.00
N ALA A 131 -9.73 7.42 10.44
CA ALA A 131 -9.20 8.77 10.43
C ALA A 131 -9.03 9.34 9.01
N CYS A 132 -8.87 8.48 8.01
CA CYS A 132 -8.69 8.86 6.61
C CYS A 132 -9.99 8.96 5.80
N ARG A 133 -11.16 8.65 6.38
CA ARG A 133 -12.45 8.57 5.67
C ARG A 133 -12.87 9.84 4.93
N GLN A 134 -12.32 10.99 5.29
CA GLN A 134 -12.66 12.30 4.70
C GLN A 134 -11.71 12.70 3.56
N THR A 135 -10.67 11.91 3.27
CA THR A 135 -9.63 12.28 2.28
C THR A 135 -10.09 12.18 0.82
N GLY A 136 -11.20 11.49 0.57
CA GLY A 136 -11.68 11.20 -0.78
C GLY A 136 -11.25 9.83 -1.32
N PHE A 137 -10.39 9.11 -0.62
CA PHE A 137 -10.07 7.73 -0.96
C PHE A 137 -11.26 6.80 -0.70
N ALA A 138 -11.55 5.92 -1.66
CA ALA A 138 -12.43 4.78 -1.42
C ALA A 138 -11.74 3.82 -0.45
N MET A 139 -12.51 3.21 0.45
CA MET A 139 -12.00 2.26 1.42
C MET A 139 -12.59 0.88 1.15
N ILE A 140 -11.73 -0.12 1.00
CA ILE A 140 -12.12 -1.51 0.80
C ILE A 140 -11.47 -2.32 1.93
N ALA A 141 -12.27 -3.13 2.62
CA ALA A 141 -11.81 -4.02 3.69
C ALA A 141 -11.97 -5.48 3.28
N SER A 142 -10.97 -6.29 3.59
CA SER A 142 -10.96 -7.74 3.35
C SER A 142 -11.08 -8.50 4.67
N ASN A 143 -11.70 -9.67 4.63
CA ASN A 143 -11.92 -10.54 5.77
C ASN A 143 -11.17 -11.89 5.67
N SER A 144 -10.52 -12.15 4.55
CA SER A 144 -9.73 -13.36 4.33
C SER A 144 -8.55 -13.08 3.40
N VAL A 145 -7.53 -13.95 3.42
CA VAL A 145 -6.36 -13.82 2.55
C VAL A 145 -6.74 -13.88 1.06
N GLN A 146 -7.73 -14.68 0.70
CA GLN A 146 -8.23 -14.71 -0.67
C GLN A 146 -8.88 -13.38 -1.06
N GLU A 147 -9.69 -12.81 -0.17
CA GLU A 147 -10.30 -11.48 -0.40
C GLU A 147 -9.25 -10.37 -0.49
N VAL A 148 -8.16 -10.43 0.29
CA VAL A 148 -7.06 -9.48 0.13
C VAL A 148 -6.56 -9.48 -1.31
N MET A 149 -6.31 -10.65 -1.88
CA MET A 149 -5.81 -10.78 -3.24
C MET A 149 -6.82 -10.27 -4.27
N ASP A 150 -8.09 -10.68 -4.14
CA ASP A 150 -9.15 -10.33 -5.08
C ASP A 150 -9.49 -8.83 -5.02
N LEU A 151 -9.62 -8.27 -3.81
CA LEU A 151 -9.95 -6.86 -3.61
C LEU A 151 -8.77 -5.93 -3.90
N ALA A 152 -7.53 -6.36 -3.68
CA ALA A 152 -6.37 -5.62 -4.12
C ALA A 152 -6.37 -5.46 -5.65
N LEU A 153 -6.67 -6.54 -6.39
CA LEU A 153 -6.81 -6.47 -7.85
C LEU A 153 -7.94 -5.51 -8.26
N VAL A 154 -9.11 -5.64 -7.62
CA VAL A 154 -10.25 -4.74 -7.88
C VAL A 154 -9.86 -3.28 -7.62
N SER A 155 -9.13 -3.01 -6.53
CA SER A 155 -8.68 -1.65 -6.19
C SER A 155 -7.80 -1.05 -7.28
N HIS A 156 -6.80 -1.81 -7.77
CA HIS A 156 -5.91 -1.34 -8.84
C HIS A 156 -6.62 -1.15 -10.18
N LEU A 157 -7.70 -1.90 -10.45
CA LEU A 157 -8.48 -1.77 -11.69
C LEU A 157 -9.52 -0.65 -11.62
N ALA A 158 -9.86 -0.18 -10.42
CA ALA A 158 -10.88 0.83 -10.19
C ALA A 158 -10.33 2.26 -10.10
N THR A 159 -9.00 2.42 -10.05
CA THR A 159 -8.32 3.74 -9.95
C THR A 159 -8.05 4.40 -11.29
#